data_28e085ddc7963f515e5ddcf7bc9dbef0
#
_entry.id   28e085ddc7963f515e5ddcf7bc9dbef0
#
_cell.length_a   1.000
_cell.length_b   1.000
_cell.length_c   1.000
_cell.angle_alpha   90.00
_cell.angle_beta   90.00
_cell.angle_gamma   90.00
#
_symmetry.space_group_name_H-M   'P 1'
#
loop_
_entity.id
_entity.type
_entity.pdbx_description
1 polymer ?
#
loop_
_entity_poly.entity_id
_entity_poly.type
_entity_poly.pdbx_seq_one_letter_code
_entity_poly.pdbx_strand_id
1 'polypeptide(L)'
;MIQGEHTVLENYKANMKYIQKIRPQELQYIIIGHVHQDHIGMIPTLYARGKCNAKIIVPKGSTSILKEMWLDSSFINCRDVEVINLKNDRNYEPFYTEDVVYKTLEYIEEIDSDKIVSLSDELAIRYTDAGHILLSKQCEVYINGGSRTRKILFSSDLGNISTQDTRVFVENFKPVTSANIAIMECTYASKERQCTKETYKKDVTKIKSVVEQYCIDNNSRVLIPSFSLDRTPYILWILYSLFGKDENFKIPILIDSPLANRLLDCYSSILDGEKKELFDEIMSWNNIKRVIQPEASKVAIADKGAKIILSSSGMLTAGRSVKWTQSILPNENDCILFMGYSGENTLAWKIKYGKDHKTININGKPYKNKAQIYDLKSFSSHMQRNEMLNYYKSINCEKIYLVHSDSNKIEFKHDLENAIADCLKSTKVVAVNSGTKISL
;
A
#
# COMPACT_ATOMS: atom_id res chain seq x y z
N MET A 1 8.77 -1.75 -6.15
CA MET A 1 8.60 -2.82 -7.20
C MET A 1 7.39 -2.50 -8.05
N ILE A 2 7.54 -2.46 -9.38
CA ILE A 2 6.41 -2.24 -10.31
C ILE A 2 5.55 -3.50 -10.38
N GLN A 3 4.24 -3.35 -10.24
CA GLN A 3 3.27 -4.46 -10.25
C GLN A 3 1.99 -4.09 -11.02
N GLY A 4 1.38 -5.07 -11.65
CA GLY A 4 -0.05 -5.11 -11.99
C GLY A 4 -0.51 -4.53 -13.33
N GLU A 5 0.18 -3.61 -13.97
CA GLU A 5 -0.31 -2.93 -15.18
C GLU A 5 0.15 -3.58 -16.50
N HIS A 6 1.19 -4.40 -16.44
CA HIS A 6 1.84 -5.04 -17.57
C HIS A 6 1.90 -6.55 -17.41
N THR A 7 2.37 -7.24 -18.45
CA THR A 7 2.65 -8.68 -18.35
C THR A 7 3.75 -8.96 -17.33
N VAL A 8 3.79 -10.18 -16.79
CA VAL A 8 4.80 -10.60 -15.81
C VAL A 8 6.23 -10.36 -16.33
N LEU A 9 6.48 -10.65 -17.60
CA LEU A 9 7.80 -10.43 -18.24
C LEU A 9 8.14 -8.93 -18.36
N GLU A 10 7.18 -8.09 -18.72
CA GLU A 10 7.40 -6.64 -18.81
C GLU A 10 7.70 -6.03 -17.45
N ASN A 11 6.93 -6.41 -16.42
CA ASN A 11 7.19 -6.01 -15.03
C ASN A 11 8.56 -6.47 -14.56
N TYR A 12 8.97 -7.71 -14.86
CA TYR A 12 10.30 -8.22 -14.54
C TYR A 12 11.40 -7.36 -15.18
N LYS A 13 11.32 -7.10 -16.49
CA LYS A 13 12.30 -6.30 -17.22
C LYS A 13 12.37 -4.87 -16.71
N ALA A 14 11.23 -4.25 -16.41
CA ALA A 14 11.15 -2.89 -15.89
C ALA A 14 11.83 -2.78 -14.50
N ASN A 15 11.52 -3.70 -13.58
CA ASN A 15 12.16 -3.75 -12.26
C ASN A 15 13.68 -3.94 -12.38
N MET A 16 14.15 -4.84 -13.24
CA MET A 16 15.57 -5.07 -13.47
C MET A 16 16.28 -3.84 -14.05
N LYS A 17 15.66 -3.10 -14.95
CA LYS A 17 16.23 -1.87 -15.54
C LYS A 17 16.56 -0.82 -14.48
N TYR A 18 15.76 -0.70 -13.43
CA TYR A 18 16.00 0.26 -12.35
C TYR A 18 17.07 -0.22 -11.39
N ILE A 19 17.00 -1.48 -10.95
CA ILE A 19 17.94 -2.01 -9.97
C ILE A 19 19.39 -2.07 -10.51
N GLN A 20 19.56 -2.28 -11.82
CA GLN A 20 20.88 -2.31 -12.47
C GLN A 20 21.60 -0.96 -12.46
N LYS A 21 20.91 0.15 -12.23
CA LYS A 21 21.52 1.49 -12.12
C LYS A 21 22.10 1.76 -10.75
N ILE A 22 21.75 0.95 -9.75
CA ILE A 22 22.24 1.09 -8.38
C ILE A 22 23.54 0.32 -8.28
N ARG A 23 24.53 0.90 -7.60
CA ARG A 23 25.82 0.27 -7.24
C ARG A 23 25.78 -0.14 -5.79
N PRO A 24 25.41 -1.40 -5.48
CA PRO A 24 25.16 -1.82 -4.10
C PRO A 24 26.35 -1.65 -3.17
N GLN A 25 27.56 -1.81 -3.70
CA GLN A 25 28.82 -1.69 -2.94
C GLN A 25 29.14 -0.24 -2.50
N GLU A 26 28.50 0.76 -3.11
CA GLU A 26 28.68 2.19 -2.76
C GLU A 26 27.67 2.66 -1.71
N LEU A 27 26.67 1.84 -1.40
CA LEU A 27 25.64 2.18 -0.42
C LEU A 27 26.16 1.93 1.00
N GLN A 28 26.01 2.95 1.86
CA GLN A 28 26.25 2.85 3.30
C GLN A 28 24.96 2.64 4.08
N TYR A 29 23.89 3.30 3.66
CA TYR A 29 22.58 3.25 4.29
C TYR A 29 21.46 3.16 3.26
N ILE A 30 20.40 2.44 3.62
CA ILE A 30 19.10 2.43 2.94
C ILE A 30 18.09 2.88 3.97
N ILE A 31 17.45 4.01 3.76
CA ILE A 31 16.50 4.60 4.70
C ILE A 31 15.09 4.36 4.18
N ILE A 32 14.25 3.69 4.96
CA ILE A 32 12.87 3.32 4.60
C ILE A 32 11.90 4.19 5.39
N GLY A 33 11.02 4.90 4.68
CA GLY A 33 9.97 5.70 5.29
C GLY A 33 8.70 4.90 5.59
N HIS A 34 8.34 3.92 4.73
CA HIS A 34 7.22 3.00 4.98
C HIS A 34 7.37 1.71 4.18
N VAL A 35 6.52 0.72 4.47
CA VAL A 35 6.71 -0.67 4.07
C VAL A 35 5.77 -1.15 2.96
N HIS A 36 5.25 -0.26 2.11
CA HIS A 36 4.54 -0.68 0.90
C HIS A 36 5.49 -1.31 -0.12
N GLN A 37 4.97 -2.26 -0.89
CA GLN A 37 5.74 -3.10 -1.80
C GLN A 37 6.52 -2.33 -2.88
N ASP A 38 5.99 -1.23 -3.38
CA ASP A 38 6.64 -0.37 -4.37
C ASP A 38 7.86 0.38 -3.81
N HIS A 39 7.93 0.58 -2.50
CA HIS A 39 9.08 1.18 -1.81
C HIS A 39 10.13 0.15 -1.38
N ILE A 40 9.72 -1.03 -0.92
CA ILE A 40 10.64 -1.99 -0.29
C ILE A 40 10.95 -3.22 -1.16
N GLY A 41 10.10 -3.52 -2.16
CA GLY A 41 10.07 -4.83 -2.80
C GLY A 41 11.32 -5.22 -3.58
N MET A 42 12.21 -4.27 -3.93
CA MET A 42 13.45 -4.56 -4.64
C MET A 42 14.70 -4.48 -3.74
N ILE A 43 14.56 -4.15 -2.47
CA ILE A 43 15.72 -4.01 -1.56
C ILE A 43 16.52 -5.31 -1.42
N PRO A 44 15.90 -6.49 -1.18
CA PRO A 44 16.66 -7.72 -1.06
C PRO A 44 17.48 -8.09 -2.32
N THR A 45 17.07 -7.61 -3.50
CA THR A 45 17.82 -7.82 -4.74
C THR A 45 19.24 -7.21 -4.69
N LEU A 46 19.45 -6.15 -3.91
CA LEU A 46 20.76 -5.53 -3.73
C LEU A 46 21.71 -6.48 -2.98
N TYR A 47 21.19 -7.24 -2.03
CA TYR A 47 21.93 -8.22 -1.23
C TYR A 47 22.09 -9.57 -1.96
N ALA A 48 21.10 -9.96 -2.79
CA ALA A 48 21.18 -11.15 -3.62
C ALA A 48 22.37 -11.13 -4.59
N ARG A 49 22.62 -9.96 -5.19
CA ARG A 49 23.66 -9.76 -6.19
C ARG A 49 25.08 -9.64 -5.62
N GLY A 50 25.19 -9.73 -4.30
CA GLY A 50 26.46 -9.68 -3.55
C GLY A 50 27.07 -8.29 -3.49
N LYS A 51 27.84 -8.03 -2.44
CA LYS A 51 28.57 -6.77 -2.18
C LYS A 51 27.74 -5.59 -1.63
N CYS A 52 26.45 -5.74 -1.32
CA CYS A 52 25.74 -4.76 -0.50
C CYS A 52 25.98 -5.05 0.98
N ASN A 53 26.54 -4.07 1.69
CA ASN A 53 26.73 -4.12 3.16
C ASN A 53 26.03 -2.92 3.84
N ALA A 54 25.14 -2.22 3.11
CA ALA A 54 24.43 -1.08 3.64
C ALA A 54 23.56 -1.49 4.83
N LYS A 55 23.53 -0.67 5.88
CA LYS A 55 22.53 -0.81 6.92
C LYS A 55 21.16 -0.34 6.40
N ILE A 56 20.11 -1.05 6.77
CA ILE A 56 18.73 -0.70 6.42
C ILE A 56 18.09 -0.05 7.65
N ILE A 57 17.89 1.25 7.59
CA ILE A 57 17.34 2.02 8.69
C ILE A 57 15.82 2.11 8.52
N VAL A 58 15.07 1.69 9.54
CA VAL A 58 13.62 1.60 9.50
C VAL A 58 12.98 2.15 10.78
N PRO A 59 11.72 2.60 10.74
CA PRO A 59 10.97 2.91 11.94
C PRO A 59 10.82 1.66 12.82
N LYS A 60 10.92 1.84 14.14
CA LYS A 60 10.78 0.77 15.14
C LYS A 60 9.47 -0.01 14.94
N GLY A 61 9.57 -1.34 14.96
CA GLY A 61 8.46 -2.27 14.71
C GLY A 61 8.31 -2.70 13.24
N SER A 62 9.06 -2.10 12.30
CA SER A 62 8.90 -2.38 10.87
C SER A 62 9.44 -3.75 10.43
N THR A 63 10.40 -4.33 11.17
CA THR A 63 11.11 -5.56 10.77
C THR A 63 10.16 -6.73 10.57
N SER A 64 9.17 -6.89 11.45
CA SER A 64 8.20 -7.99 11.34
C SER A 64 7.35 -7.90 10.06
N ILE A 65 6.91 -6.69 9.70
CA ILE A 65 6.15 -6.45 8.47
C ILE A 65 7.06 -6.65 7.24
N LEU A 66 8.28 -6.11 7.25
CA LEU A 66 9.25 -6.26 6.17
C LEU A 66 9.53 -7.74 5.87
N LYS A 67 9.72 -8.53 6.92
CA LYS A 67 9.92 -9.98 6.79
C LYS A 67 8.78 -10.63 6.02
N GLU A 68 7.54 -10.42 6.44
CA GLU A 68 6.38 -11.05 5.81
C GLU A 68 6.16 -10.56 4.37
N MET A 69 6.37 -9.26 4.12
CA MET A 69 6.25 -8.67 2.79
C MET A 69 7.33 -9.21 1.83
N TRP A 70 8.58 -9.34 2.28
CA TRP A 70 9.66 -9.86 1.45
C TRP A 70 9.55 -11.37 1.21
N LEU A 71 9.13 -12.16 2.22
CA LEU A 71 8.88 -13.59 2.04
C LEU A 71 7.75 -13.84 1.02
N ASP A 72 6.66 -13.11 1.11
CA ASP A 72 5.55 -13.20 0.15
C ASP A 72 6.02 -12.82 -1.27
N SER A 73 6.80 -11.75 -1.38
CA SER A 73 7.38 -11.30 -2.65
C SER A 73 8.38 -12.28 -3.23
N SER A 74 9.23 -12.90 -2.42
CA SER A 74 10.18 -13.91 -2.89
C SER A 74 9.45 -15.11 -3.48
N PHE A 75 8.40 -15.59 -2.79
CA PHE A 75 7.56 -16.68 -3.27
C PHE A 75 6.88 -16.34 -4.61
N ILE A 76 6.28 -15.14 -4.72
CA ILE A 76 5.60 -14.70 -5.95
C ILE A 76 6.60 -14.57 -7.09
N ASN A 77 7.76 -13.93 -6.88
CA ASN A 77 8.71 -13.68 -7.96
C ASN A 77 9.42 -14.96 -8.42
N CYS A 78 9.71 -15.93 -7.55
CA CYS A 78 10.22 -17.24 -7.94
C CYS A 78 9.23 -17.94 -8.89
N ARG A 79 7.96 -17.97 -8.51
CA ARG A 79 6.89 -18.57 -9.32
C ARG A 79 6.68 -17.84 -10.65
N ASP A 80 6.74 -16.52 -10.64
CA ASP A 80 6.59 -15.70 -11.85
C ASP A 80 7.72 -15.99 -12.84
N VAL A 81 8.95 -16.12 -12.34
CA VAL A 81 10.12 -16.45 -13.17
C VAL A 81 10.03 -17.86 -13.75
N GLU A 82 9.55 -18.85 -12.98
CA GLU A 82 9.26 -20.19 -13.53
C GLU A 82 8.31 -20.13 -14.72
N VAL A 83 7.21 -19.37 -14.58
CA VAL A 83 6.22 -19.18 -15.66
C VAL A 83 6.83 -18.45 -16.87
N ILE A 84 7.66 -17.43 -16.64
CA ILE A 84 8.36 -16.71 -17.73
C ILE A 84 9.29 -17.66 -18.48
N ASN A 85 10.08 -18.44 -17.75
CA ASN A 85 11.08 -19.34 -18.33
C ASN A 85 10.41 -20.43 -19.16
N LEU A 86 9.35 -21.05 -18.64
CA LEU A 86 8.58 -22.07 -19.38
C LEU A 86 7.96 -21.54 -20.68
N LYS A 87 7.47 -20.30 -20.68
CA LYS A 87 6.78 -19.70 -21.83
C LYS A 87 7.74 -19.16 -22.91
N ASN A 88 8.95 -18.77 -22.54
CA ASN A 88 9.85 -18.04 -23.43
C ASN A 88 11.14 -18.78 -23.75
N ASP A 89 11.29 -20.02 -23.30
CA ASP A 89 12.54 -20.81 -23.41
C ASP A 89 13.76 -19.97 -22.98
N ARG A 90 13.70 -19.42 -21.77
CA ARG A 90 14.70 -18.53 -21.18
C ARG A 90 15.09 -19.03 -19.80
N ASN A 91 16.21 -18.53 -19.28
CA ASN A 91 16.68 -18.84 -17.96
C ASN A 91 16.87 -17.53 -17.17
N TYR A 92 15.76 -16.88 -16.81
CA TYR A 92 15.77 -15.75 -15.90
C TYR A 92 15.89 -16.24 -14.46
N GLU A 93 16.58 -15.49 -13.63
CA GLU A 93 16.68 -15.74 -12.19
C GLU A 93 15.66 -14.87 -11.43
N PRO A 94 15.13 -15.34 -10.28
CA PRO A 94 14.30 -14.52 -9.42
C PRO A 94 15.08 -13.29 -8.92
N PHE A 95 14.39 -12.23 -8.55
CA PHE A 95 15.03 -11.06 -7.96
C PHE A 95 15.79 -11.43 -6.70
N TYR A 96 15.20 -12.27 -5.87
CA TYR A 96 15.76 -12.85 -4.65
C TYR A 96 14.92 -14.04 -4.20
N THR A 97 15.50 -14.86 -3.38
CA THR A 97 14.94 -16.08 -2.78
C THR A 97 14.73 -15.89 -1.27
N GLU A 98 14.11 -16.84 -0.62
CA GLU A 98 13.81 -16.78 0.81
C GLU A 98 15.07 -16.65 1.69
N ASP A 99 16.15 -17.37 1.36
CA ASP A 99 17.43 -17.27 2.07
C ASP A 99 18.03 -15.85 1.99
N VAL A 100 17.88 -15.19 0.84
CA VAL A 100 18.31 -13.79 0.69
C VAL A 100 17.46 -12.86 1.57
N VAL A 101 16.16 -13.14 1.74
CA VAL A 101 15.33 -12.36 2.66
C VAL A 101 15.89 -12.44 4.07
N TYR A 102 16.14 -13.65 4.59
CA TYR A 102 16.71 -13.81 5.94
C TYR A 102 18.07 -13.12 6.09
N LYS A 103 18.93 -13.24 5.10
CA LYS A 103 20.21 -12.51 5.08
C LYS A 103 20.02 -11.00 5.08
N THR A 104 19.05 -10.47 4.33
CA THR A 104 18.76 -9.03 4.27
C THR A 104 18.27 -8.49 5.61
N LEU A 105 17.49 -9.28 6.36
CA LEU A 105 17.00 -8.88 7.68
C LEU A 105 18.13 -8.64 8.70
N GLU A 106 19.29 -9.26 8.54
CA GLU A 106 20.45 -9.06 9.42
C GLU A 106 21.04 -7.63 9.33
N TYR A 107 20.75 -6.91 8.26
CA TYR A 107 21.22 -5.53 8.04
C TYR A 107 20.22 -4.47 8.55
N ILE A 108 19.07 -4.88 9.09
CA ILE A 108 18.05 -3.93 9.58
C ILE A 108 18.46 -3.35 10.94
N GLU A 109 18.32 -2.04 11.05
CA GLU A 109 18.45 -1.28 12.27
C GLU A 109 17.17 -0.46 12.48
N GLU A 110 16.43 -0.77 13.54
CA GLU A 110 15.21 -0.04 13.92
C GLU A 110 15.55 1.16 14.79
N ILE A 111 14.95 2.31 14.48
CA ILE A 111 15.13 3.52 15.29
C ILE A 111 13.79 4.10 15.73
N ASP A 112 13.81 4.75 16.90
CA ASP A 112 12.65 5.45 17.45
C ASP A 112 12.29 6.68 16.61
N SER A 113 11.01 7.02 16.57
CA SER A 113 10.51 8.26 15.94
C SER A 113 10.74 9.49 16.82
N ASP A 114 10.64 10.65 16.18
CA ASP A 114 10.72 11.99 16.79
C ASP A 114 12.08 12.33 17.46
N LYS A 115 13.08 11.44 17.39
CA LYS A 115 14.44 11.68 17.88
C LYS A 115 15.42 11.78 16.73
N ILE A 116 16.41 12.67 16.83
CA ILE A 116 17.54 12.70 15.90
C ILE A 116 18.51 11.60 16.32
N VAL A 117 18.77 10.67 15.40
CA VAL A 117 19.71 9.56 15.58
C VAL A 117 20.89 9.73 14.66
N SER A 118 22.11 9.78 15.21
CA SER A 118 23.34 9.83 14.44
C SER A 118 23.64 8.45 13.85
N LEU A 119 23.81 8.38 12.54
CA LEU A 119 24.21 7.14 11.84
C LEU A 119 25.74 7.13 11.61
N SER A 120 26.35 8.31 11.48
CA SER A 120 27.79 8.54 11.38
C SER A 120 28.10 9.97 11.82
N ASP A 121 29.37 10.37 11.79
CA ASP A 121 29.79 11.75 12.09
C ASP A 121 29.18 12.76 11.11
N GLU A 122 28.89 12.32 9.89
CA GLU A 122 28.39 13.16 8.80
C GLU A 122 26.87 13.03 8.58
N LEU A 123 26.22 12.01 9.12
CA LEU A 123 24.84 11.68 8.81
C LEU A 123 24.01 11.42 10.06
N ALA A 124 22.90 12.13 10.19
CA ALA A 124 21.88 11.84 11.19
C ALA A 124 20.48 11.84 10.54
N ILE A 125 19.53 11.15 11.14
CA ILE A 125 18.15 11.12 10.65
C ILE A 125 17.15 11.31 11.79
N ARG A 126 15.94 11.74 11.41
CA ARG A 126 14.75 11.74 12.27
C ARG A 126 13.56 11.23 11.46
N TYR A 127 12.76 10.37 12.08
CA TYR A 127 11.46 9.97 11.56
C TYR A 127 10.35 10.80 12.19
N THR A 128 9.44 11.30 11.33
CA THR A 128 8.24 12.07 11.75
C THR A 128 7.01 11.44 11.11
N ASP A 129 5.90 11.31 11.82
CA ASP A 129 4.72 10.58 11.38
C ASP A 129 4.17 11.11 10.04
N ALA A 130 4.02 10.23 9.06
CA ALA A 130 3.49 10.54 7.73
C ALA A 130 1.97 10.32 7.63
N GLY A 131 1.36 9.54 8.52
CA GLY A 131 -0.09 9.31 8.56
C GLY A 131 -0.64 8.41 7.47
N HIS A 132 0.21 7.76 6.68
CA HIS A 132 -0.22 7.00 5.49
C HIS A 132 -0.65 5.57 5.81
N ILE A 133 0.18 4.79 6.47
CA ILE A 133 -0.09 3.46 7.01
C ILE A 133 0.57 3.31 8.37
N LEU A 134 0.30 2.22 9.08
CA LEU A 134 0.99 1.91 10.35
C LEU A 134 2.50 2.02 10.15
N LEU A 135 3.17 2.74 11.06
CA LEU A 135 4.61 3.02 11.08
C LEU A 135 5.12 3.86 9.88
N SER A 136 4.26 4.45 9.05
CA SER A 136 4.74 5.33 7.97
C SER A 136 5.34 6.62 8.50
N LYS A 137 6.52 6.99 7.99
CA LYS A 137 7.28 8.15 8.45
C LYS A 137 7.78 9.00 7.27
N GLN A 138 7.81 10.30 7.48
CA GLN A 138 8.66 11.21 6.74
C GLN A 138 10.10 11.07 7.25
N CYS A 139 11.09 11.13 6.36
CA CYS A 139 12.49 10.97 6.72
C CYS A 139 13.19 12.32 6.62
N GLU A 140 13.65 12.85 7.74
CA GLU A 140 14.47 14.05 7.81
C GLU A 140 15.94 13.61 7.90
N VAL A 141 16.71 13.88 6.86
CA VAL A 141 18.12 13.50 6.74
C VAL A 141 18.98 14.72 6.96
N TYR A 142 19.86 14.69 7.94
CA TYR A 142 20.81 15.77 8.29
C TYR A 142 22.20 15.37 7.82
N ILE A 143 22.78 16.20 6.95
CA ILE A 143 24.13 16.00 6.38
C ILE A 143 25.04 17.08 6.94
N ASN A 144 26.07 16.69 7.69
CA ASN A 144 27.07 17.58 8.26
C ASN A 144 28.22 17.74 7.27
N GLY A 145 28.30 18.89 6.62
CA GLY A 145 29.35 19.25 5.65
C GLY A 145 30.44 20.15 6.26
N GLY A 146 30.92 19.85 7.47
CA GLY A 146 31.93 20.64 8.19
C GLY A 146 31.37 21.94 8.79
N SER A 147 31.23 23.00 8.01
CA SER A 147 30.78 24.32 8.50
C SER A 147 29.25 24.49 8.54
N ARG A 148 28.48 23.62 7.89
CA ARG A 148 27.02 23.73 7.79
C ARG A 148 26.37 22.36 7.77
N THR A 149 25.28 22.22 8.54
CA THR A 149 24.37 21.08 8.45
C THR A 149 23.28 21.38 7.41
N ARG A 150 23.07 20.50 6.45
CA ARG A 150 21.96 20.57 5.50
C ARG A 150 20.91 19.52 5.85
N LYS A 151 19.65 19.93 5.82
CA LYS A 151 18.50 19.07 6.08
C LYS A 151 17.77 18.77 4.80
N ILE A 152 17.61 17.48 4.49
CA ILE A 152 16.81 17.00 3.37
C ILE A 152 15.58 16.31 3.96
N LEU A 153 14.39 16.68 3.49
CA LEU A 153 13.14 16.04 3.84
C LEU A 153 12.71 15.11 2.71
N PHE A 154 12.48 13.85 3.02
CA PHE A 154 11.76 12.90 2.17
C PHE A 154 10.38 12.69 2.76
N SER A 155 9.31 13.04 2.05
CA SER A 155 7.95 12.89 2.57
C SER A 155 7.55 11.43 2.80
N SER A 156 8.15 10.49 2.07
CA SER A 156 7.54 9.16 1.87
C SER A 156 6.12 9.34 1.32
N ASP A 157 5.23 8.36 1.47
CA ASP A 157 3.82 8.56 1.17
C ASP A 157 3.11 9.22 2.36
N LEU A 158 2.31 10.24 2.07
CA LEU A 158 1.63 11.06 3.06
C LEU A 158 0.17 10.67 3.23
N GLY A 159 -0.28 10.67 4.48
CA GLY A 159 -1.64 10.30 4.84
C GLY A 159 -2.67 11.39 4.60
N ASN A 160 -3.90 10.97 4.32
CA ASN A 160 -5.06 11.85 4.22
C ASN A 160 -5.35 12.51 5.57
N ILE A 161 -5.25 13.83 5.65
CA ILE A 161 -5.45 14.61 6.87
C ILE A 161 -6.94 14.68 7.23
N SER A 162 -7.80 14.86 6.23
CA SER A 162 -9.25 15.07 6.45
C SER A 162 -9.95 13.88 7.09
N THR A 163 -9.42 12.68 6.91
CA THR A 163 -9.98 11.43 7.44
C THR A 163 -9.04 10.67 8.38
N GLN A 164 -7.93 11.28 8.82
CA GLN A 164 -6.92 10.60 9.65
C GLN A 164 -7.47 10.03 10.97
N ASP A 165 -8.44 10.70 11.57
CA ASP A 165 -9.13 10.27 12.79
C ASP A 165 -10.00 9.01 12.61
N THR A 166 -10.28 8.60 11.37
CA THR A 166 -10.99 7.35 11.08
C THR A 166 -10.04 6.15 10.95
N ARG A 167 -8.74 6.39 10.93
CA ARG A 167 -7.69 5.38 10.74
C ARG A 167 -7.04 5.01 12.07
N VAL A 168 -7.81 4.34 12.90
CA VAL A 168 -7.55 4.10 14.33
C VAL A 168 -6.22 3.43 14.65
N PHE A 169 -5.63 2.67 13.72
CA PHE A 169 -4.35 1.98 13.92
C PHE A 169 -3.15 2.74 13.35
N VAL A 170 -3.37 3.86 12.70
CA VAL A 170 -2.32 4.67 12.07
C VAL A 170 -2.04 5.91 12.91
N GLU A 171 -0.78 6.33 12.99
CA GLU A 171 -0.40 7.59 13.61
C GLU A 171 -0.91 8.75 12.76
N ASN A 172 -1.33 9.84 13.42
CA ASN A 172 -1.75 11.05 12.72
C ASN A 172 -0.55 11.71 12.04
N PHE A 173 -0.81 12.30 10.87
CA PHE A 173 0.18 13.10 10.17
C PHE A 173 0.72 14.25 11.05
N LYS A 174 2.05 14.41 11.07
CA LYS A 174 2.76 15.54 11.70
C LYS A 174 3.51 16.34 10.64
N PRO A 175 3.28 17.65 10.49
CA PRO A 175 3.97 18.45 9.48
C PRO A 175 5.43 18.71 9.87
N VAL A 176 6.33 18.61 8.87
CA VAL A 176 7.71 19.10 8.96
C VAL A 176 7.76 20.47 8.29
N THR A 177 8.11 21.52 9.03
CA THR A 177 7.95 22.91 8.60
C THR A 177 9.19 23.53 7.99
N SER A 178 10.36 22.87 8.01
CA SER A 178 11.60 23.39 7.43
C SER A 178 12.51 22.30 6.91
N ALA A 179 13.16 22.58 5.79
CA ALA A 179 14.25 21.78 5.23
C ALA A 179 15.09 22.67 4.28
N ASN A 180 16.31 22.27 3.92
CA ASN A 180 16.99 22.94 2.79
C ASN A 180 16.40 22.44 1.46
N ILE A 181 16.17 21.14 1.37
CA ILE A 181 15.57 20.50 0.20
C ILE A 181 14.43 19.57 0.69
N ALA A 182 13.29 19.63 0.01
CA ALA A 182 12.17 18.72 0.25
C ALA A 182 11.90 17.86 -1.00
N ILE A 183 11.84 16.54 -0.83
CA ILE A 183 11.49 15.57 -1.86
C ILE A 183 10.14 15.00 -1.47
N MET A 184 9.09 15.43 -2.20
CA MET A 184 7.70 15.30 -1.79
C MET A 184 6.93 14.42 -2.76
N GLU A 185 6.07 13.54 -2.23
CA GLU A 185 5.18 12.73 -3.05
C GLU A 185 4.15 13.56 -3.80
N CYS A 186 3.64 13.07 -4.91
CA CYS A 186 2.55 13.71 -5.65
C CYS A 186 1.60 12.69 -6.30
N THR A 187 1.30 11.62 -5.58
CA THR A 187 0.40 10.54 -6.04
C THR A 187 -0.95 11.07 -6.50
N TYR A 188 -1.52 12.03 -5.77
CA TYR A 188 -2.78 12.67 -6.12
C TYR A 188 -2.62 14.13 -6.57
N ALA A 189 -1.58 14.41 -7.34
CA ALA A 189 -1.37 15.72 -7.97
C ALA A 189 -2.52 16.12 -8.92
N SER A 190 -3.24 15.14 -9.51
CA SER A 190 -4.44 15.38 -10.31
C SER A 190 -5.61 15.85 -9.45
N LYS A 191 -6.77 15.99 -10.01
CA LYS A 191 -8.03 16.49 -9.42
C LYS A 191 -8.22 16.10 -7.95
N GLU A 192 -8.85 17.00 -7.21
CA GLU A 192 -9.32 16.73 -5.85
C GLU A 192 -10.20 15.49 -5.83
N ARG A 193 -9.88 14.58 -4.93
CA ARG A 193 -10.74 13.47 -4.60
C ARG A 193 -11.60 13.93 -3.41
N GLN A 194 -12.86 13.56 -3.42
CA GLN A 194 -13.77 13.91 -2.34
C GLN A 194 -13.61 12.92 -1.17
N CYS A 195 -12.42 12.86 -0.56
CA CYS A 195 -12.18 12.05 0.65
C CYS A 195 -12.33 12.94 1.90
N THR A 196 -13.53 13.40 2.16
CA THR A 196 -13.90 14.20 3.34
C THR A 196 -14.56 13.32 4.40
N LYS A 197 -14.68 13.84 5.63
CA LYS A 197 -15.46 13.15 6.69
C LYS A 197 -16.91 12.88 6.29
N GLU A 198 -17.51 13.74 5.49
CA GLU A 198 -18.89 13.57 5.03
C GLU A 198 -18.99 12.43 4.02
N THR A 199 -18.11 12.40 3.00
CA THR A 199 -18.08 11.30 2.02
C THR A 199 -17.72 9.97 2.68
N TYR A 200 -16.83 9.98 3.65
CA TYR A 200 -16.52 8.82 4.46
C TYR A 200 -17.75 8.26 5.19
N LYS A 201 -18.51 9.12 5.88
CA LYS A 201 -19.76 8.70 6.56
C LYS A 201 -20.78 8.11 5.58
N LYS A 202 -20.94 8.73 4.40
CA LYS A 202 -21.82 8.20 3.34
C LYS A 202 -21.37 6.82 2.87
N ASP A 203 -20.08 6.63 2.64
CA ASP A 203 -19.53 5.35 2.20
C ASP A 203 -19.61 4.27 3.29
N VAL A 204 -19.39 4.60 4.56
CA VAL A 204 -19.60 3.68 5.69
C VAL A 204 -21.06 3.26 5.80
N THR A 205 -22.01 4.21 5.67
CA THR A 205 -23.45 3.89 5.61
C THR A 205 -23.77 2.98 4.43
N LYS A 206 -23.10 3.20 3.29
CA LYS A 206 -23.27 2.34 2.10
C LYS A 206 -22.73 0.92 2.35
N ILE A 207 -21.58 0.76 3.04
CA ILE A 207 -21.10 -0.57 3.45
C ILE A 207 -22.16 -1.29 4.28
N LYS A 208 -22.74 -0.60 5.29
CA LYS A 208 -23.80 -1.16 6.12
C LYS A 208 -24.95 -1.68 5.27
N SER A 209 -25.52 -0.82 4.42
CA SER A 209 -26.66 -1.19 3.58
C SER A 209 -26.36 -2.33 2.60
N VAL A 210 -25.13 -2.39 2.06
CA VAL A 210 -24.70 -3.51 1.18
C VAL A 210 -24.62 -4.81 1.96
N VAL A 211 -24.04 -4.81 3.14
CA VAL A 211 -23.95 -6.03 3.97
C VAL A 211 -25.34 -6.50 4.40
N GLU A 212 -26.21 -5.59 4.82
CA GLU A 212 -27.61 -5.91 5.18
C GLU A 212 -28.35 -6.52 3.99
N GLN A 213 -28.37 -5.84 2.86
CA GLN A 213 -29.07 -6.29 1.65
C GLN A 213 -28.57 -7.63 1.14
N TYR A 214 -27.24 -7.81 1.00
CA TYR A 214 -26.71 -9.01 0.35
C TYR A 214 -26.52 -10.17 1.32
N CYS A 215 -25.96 -9.93 2.50
CA CYS A 215 -25.66 -11.01 3.43
C CYS A 215 -26.84 -11.39 4.30
N ILE A 216 -27.63 -10.40 4.79
CA ILE A 216 -28.73 -10.67 5.72
C ILE A 216 -30.01 -11.01 4.93
N ASP A 217 -30.46 -10.09 4.07
CA ASP A 217 -31.76 -10.22 3.39
C ASP A 217 -31.72 -11.28 2.28
N ASN A 218 -30.66 -11.31 1.47
CA ASN A 218 -30.55 -12.18 0.30
C ASN A 218 -29.75 -13.47 0.53
N ASN A 219 -29.19 -13.68 1.72
CA ASN A 219 -28.32 -14.81 2.06
C ASN A 219 -27.19 -15.03 1.03
N SER A 220 -26.54 -13.95 0.59
CA SER A 220 -25.58 -13.91 -0.51
C SER A 220 -24.19 -13.42 -0.06
N ARG A 221 -23.24 -13.35 -0.99
CA ARG A 221 -21.84 -13.08 -0.68
C ARG A 221 -21.44 -11.66 -1.07
N VAL A 222 -20.63 -11.03 -0.22
CA VAL A 222 -20.00 -9.73 -0.49
C VAL A 222 -18.47 -9.93 -0.53
N LEU A 223 -17.87 -9.79 -1.71
CA LEU A 223 -16.41 -9.77 -1.86
C LEU A 223 -15.90 -8.34 -1.72
N ILE A 224 -14.93 -8.14 -0.83
CA ILE A 224 -14.20 -6.89 -0.67
C ILE A 224 -12.72 -7.15 -1.02
N PRO A 225 -12.31 -6.94 -2.28
CA PRO A 225 -10.90 -7.05 -2.66
C PRO A 225 -10.08 -6.02 -1.86
N SER A 226 -9.08 -6.48 -1.12
CA SER A 226 -8.31 -5.62 -0.21
C SER A 226 -6.81 -5.87 -0.30
N PHE A 227 -6.02 -4.82 -0.08
CA PHE A 227 -4.60 -4.98 0.17
C PHE A 227 -4.39 -5.63 1.53
N SER A 228 -3.40 -6.52 1.62
CA SER A 228 -3.11 -7.25 2.85
C SER A 228 -2.62 -6.33 3.96
N LEU A 229 -1.76 -5.38 3.62
CA LEU A 229 -1.25 -4.37 4.53
C LEU A 229 -2.23 -3.20 4.62
N ASP A 230 -2.46 -2.67 5.81
CA ASP A 230 -3.29 -1.51 6.14
C ASP A 230 -4.79 -1.67 5.80
N ARG A 231 -5.14 -2.03 4.57
CA ARG A 231 -6.55 -2.05 4.15
C ARG A 231 -7.37 -3.13 4.86
N THR A 232 -6.82 -4.33 5.05
CA THR A 232 -7.53 -5.42 5.72
C THR A 232 -7.86 -5.09 7.18
N PRO A 233 -6.93 -4.68 8.07
CA PRO A 233 -7.28 -4.28 9.43
C PRO A 233 -8.23 -3.09 9.49
N TYR A 234 -8.14 -2.14 8.54
CA TYR A 234 -9.06 -1.01 8.46
C TYR A 234 -10.50 -1.43 8.13
N ILE A 235 -10.68 -2.35 7.18
CA ILE A 235 -12.02 -2.88 6.85
C ILE A 235 -12.60 -3.67 8.03
N LEU A 236 -11.78 -4.45 8.73
CA LEU A 236 -12.22 -5.17 9.93
C LEU A 236 -12.71 -4.21 11.01
N TRP A 237 -12.00 -3.10 11.24
CA TRP A 237 -12.45 -2.03 12.13
C TRP A 237 -13.80 -1.45 11.71
N ILE A 238 -13.99 -1.12 10.42
CA ILE A 238 -15.26 -0.59 9.92
C ILE A 238 -16.40 -1.60 10.15
N LEU A 239 -16.19 -2.85 9.79
CA LEU A 239 -17.21 -3.90 9.99
C LEU A 239 -17.53 -4.11 11.47
N TYR A 240 -16.49 -4.10 12.32
CA TYR A 240 -16.68 -4.19 13.77
C TYR A 240 -17.46 -3.00 14.34
N SER A 241 -17.13 -1.77 13.90
CA SER A 241 -17.85 -0.57 14.33
C SER A 241 -19.33 -0.54 13.91
N LEU A 242 -19.65 -1.22 12.81
CA LEU A 242 -21.03 -1.31 12.30
C LEU A 242 -21.84 -2.44 12.94
N PHE A 243 -21.23 -3.58 13.18
CA PHE A 243 -21.93 -4.81 13.52
C PHE A 243 -21.41 -5.53 14.77
N GLY A 244 -20.25 -5.14 15.31
CA GLY A 244 -19.59 -5.87 16.39
C GLY A 244 -20.38 -5.90 17.71
N LYS A 245 -21.25 -4.90 17.93
CA LYS A 245 -22.11 -4.83 19.11
C LYS A 245 -23.50 -5.46 18.92
N ASP A 246 -23.81 -5.93 17.70
CA ASP A 246 -25.07 -6.59 17.39
C ASP A 246 -24.92 -8.10 17.59
N GLU A 247 -25.46 -8.61 18.68
CA GLU A 247 -25.44 -10.04 19.00
C GLU A 247 -26.19 -10.90 17.97
N ASN A 248 -27.08 -10.33 17.18
CA ASN A 248 -27.83 -11.02 16.13
C ASN A 248 -27.06 -11.09 14.80
N PHE A 249 -26.00 -10.31 14.64
CA PHE A 249 -25.17 -10.37 13.45
C PHE A 249 -24.31 -11.64 13.47
N LYS A 250 -24.69 -12.64 12.64
CA LYS A 250 -24.03 -13.97 12.57
C LYS A 250 -23.30 -14.20 11.24
N ILE A 251 -23.20 -13.18 10.38
CA ILE A 251 -22.54 -13.31 9.07
C ILE A 251 -21.05 -13.53 9.26
N PRO A 252 -20.45 -14.61 8.71
CA PRO A 252 -19.02 -14.84 8.80
C PRO A 252 -18.24 -13.86 7.92
N ILE A 253 -17.12 -13.37 8.45
CA ILE A 253 -16.17 -12.49 7.79
C ILE A 253 -14.91 -13.31 7.53
N LEU A 254 -14.70 -13.71 6.28
CA LEU A 254 -13.56 -14.54 5.90
C LEU A 254 -12.37 -13.69 5.53
N ILE A 255 -11.23 -13.88 6.17
CA ILE A 255 -9.94 -13.31 5.76
C ILE A 255 -9.23 -14.37 4.93
N ASP A 256 -9.50 -14.36 3.62
CA ASP A 256 -8.94 -15.33 2.67
C ASP A 256 -7.72 -14.75 1.94
N SER A 257 -6.67 -14.48 2.71
CA SER A 257 -5.37 -14.02 2.26
C SER A 257 -4.29 -14.48 3.24
N PRO A 258 -3.36 -15.37 2.85
CA PRO A 258 -2.29 -15.81 3.73
C PRO A 258 -1.42 -14.65 4.24
N LEU A 259 -1.03 -13.73 3.36
CA LEU A 259 -0.24 -12.55 3.75
C LEU A 259 -1.01 -11.64 4.71
N ALA A 260 -2.30 -11.37 4.46
CA ALA A 260 -3.09 -10.54 5.36
C ALA A 260 -3.17 -11.16 6.77
N ASN A 261 -3.34 -12.48 6.87
CA ASN A 261 -3.36 -13.16 8.15
C ASN A 261 -2.02 -13.01 8.92
N ARG A 262 -0.87 -13.16 8.25
CA ARG A 262 0.44 -12.96 8.89
C ARG A 262 0.66 -11.50 9.29
N LEU A 263 0.24 -10.54 8.45
CA LEU A 263 0.33 -9.11 8.77
C LEU A 263 -0.55 -8.70 9.95
N LEU A 264 -1.74 -9.31 10.12
CA LEU A 264 -2.57 -9.09 11.32
C LEU A 264 -1.85 -9.56 12.60
N ASP A 265 -1.05 -10.63 12.52
CA ASP A 265 -0.22 -11.06 13.65
C ASP A 265 0.91 -10.04 13.93
N CYS A 266 1.50 -9.43 12.88
CA CYS A 266 2.44 -8.32 13.04
C CYS A 266 1.77 -7.10 13.71
N TYR A 267 0.56 -6.70 13.27
CA TYR A 267 -0.21 -5.62 13.92
C TYR A 267 -0.40 -5.88 15.41
N SER A 268 -0.81 -7.09 15.78
CA SER A 268 -0.99 -7.49 17.18
C SER A 268 0.30 -7.35 17.99
N SER A 269 1.46 -7.54 17.40
CA SER A 269 2.76 -7.42 18.08
C SER A 269 3.32 -5.99 18.13
N ILE A 270 2.90 -5.11 17.21
CA ILE A 270 3.39 -3.74 17.07
C ILE A 270 2.56 -2.74 17.87
N LEU A 271 1.23 -2.91 17.83
CA LEU A 271 0.30 -2.02 18.50
C LEU A 271 0.45 -2.11 20.02
N ASP A 272 0.23 -0.99 20.69
CA ASP A 272 0.25 -0.87 22.14
C ASP A 272 -0.95 -0.05 22.67
N GLY A 273 -1.12 0.01 24.01
CA GLY A 273 -2.17 0.75 24.67
C GLY A 273 -3.57 0.51 24.10
N GLU A 274 -4.36 1.57 24.01
CA GLU A 274 -5.75 1.52 23.53
C GLU A 274 -5.89 0.97 22.11
N LYS A 275 -4.91 1.22 21.23
CA LYS A 275 -4.93 0.67 19.86
C LYS A 275 -4.80 -0.85 19.87
N LYS A 276 -3.97 -1.40 20.76
CA LYS A 276 -3.78 -2.83 20.93
C LYS A 276 -5.05 -3.49 21.49
N GLU A 277 -5.63 -2.91 22.54
CA GLU A 277 -6.86 -3.39 23.16
C GLU A 277 -8.00 -3.46 22.15
N LEU A 278 -8.20 -2.38 21.38
CA LEU A 278 -9.21 -2.34 20.33
C LEU A 278 -8.94 -3.39 19.22
N PHE A 279 -7.69 -3.54 18.81
CA PHE A 279 -7.32 -4.52 17.80
C PHE A 279 -7.59 -5.94 18.27
N ASP A 280 -7.23 -6.28 19.51
CA ASP A 280 -7.46 -7.61 20.10
C ASP A 280 -8.96 -7.88 20.29
N GLU A 281 -9.75 -6.87 20.67
CA GLU A 281 -11.21 -6.95 20.73
C GLU A 281 -11.79 -7.31 19.36
N ILE A 282 -11.37 -6.61 18.31
CA ILE A 282 -11.80 -6.90 16.93
C ILE A 282 -11.41 -8.33 16.54
N MET A 283 -10.16 -8.70 16.77
CA MET A 283 -9.66 -10.02 16.36
C MET A 283 -10.28 -11.19 17.15
N SER A 284 -10.82 -10.91 18.33
CA SER A 284 -11.60 -11.89 19.14
C SER A 284 -13.05 -12.05 18.67
N TRP A 285 -13.52 -11.20 17.76
CA TRP A 285 -14.89 -11.25 17.28
C TRP A 285 -15.20 -12.55 16.56
N ASN A 286 -16.17 -13.32 17.07
CA ASN A 286 -16.51 -14.67 16.61
C ASN A 286 -16.87 -14.76 15.11
N ASN A 287 -17.28 -13.67 14.49
CA ASN A 287 -17.60 -13.62 13.06
C ASN A 287 -16.35 -13.69 12.16
N ILE A 288 -15.18 -13.29 12.66
CA ILE A 288 -13.92 -13.32 11.90
C ILE A 288 -13.43 -14.77 11.80
N LYS A 289 -13.16 -15.20 10.56
CA LYS A 289 -12.63 -16.52 10.22
C LYS A 289 -11.38 -16.37 9.35
N ARG A 290 -10.24 -16.79 9.86
CA ARG A 290 -8.96 -16.80 9.12
C ARG A 290 -8.91 -18.03 8.21
N VAL A 291 -8.76 -17.81 6.89
CA VAL A 291 -8.63 -18.87 5.88
C VAL A 291 -7.18 -18.90 5.41
N ILE A 292 -6.39 -19.84 5.95
CA ILE A 292 -4.96 -19.92 5.69
C ILE A 292 -4.67 -20.94 4.59
N GLN A 293 -5.19 -22.15 4.73
CA GLN A 293 -4.89 -23.28 3.85
C GLN A 293 -5.59 -23.15 2.49
N PRO A 294 -4.93 -23.55 1.38
CA PRO A 294 -5.53 -23.52 0.04
C PRO A 294 -6.81 -24.35 -0.09
N GLU A 295 -6.88 -25.46 0.60
CA GLU A 295 -8.05 -26.37 0.61
C GLU A 295 -9.24 -25.73 1.29
N ALA A 296 -9.03 -25.06 2.43
CA ALA A 296 -10.08 -24.31 3.13
C ALA A 296 -10.63 -23.16 2.24
N SER A 297 -9.76 -22.49 1.48
CA SER A 297 -10.17 -21.48 0.51
C SER A 297 -11.05 -22.07 -0.61
N LYS A 298 -10.70 -23.25 -1.15
CA LYS A 298 -11.53 -23.93 -2.17
C LYS A 298 -12.92 -24.28 -1.62
N VAL A 299 -12.99 -24.80 -0.40
CA VAL A 299 -14.25 -25.13 0.26
C VAL A 299 -15.09 -23.86 0.47
N ALA A 300 -14.47 -22.78 0.97
CA ALA A 300 -15.15 -21.50 1.20
C ALA A 300 -15.70 -20.89 -0.10
N ILE A 301 -14.96 -20.97 -1.23
CA ILE A 301 -15.40 -20.50 -2.55
C ILE A 301 -16.57 -21.33 -3.09
N ALA A 302 -16.58 -22.64 -2.83
CA ALA A 302 -17.65 -23.54 -3.27
C ALA A 302 -18.95 -23.30 -2.50
N ASP A 303 -18.85 -22.96 -1.20
CA ASP A 303 -19.99 -22.61 -0.36
C ASP A 303 -20.61 -21.25 -0.79
N LYS A 304 -21.91 -21.26 -1.07
CA LYS A 304 -22.69 -20.10 -1.57
C LYS A 304 -23.48 -19.37 -0.48
N GLY A 305 -23.45 -19.83 0.75
CA GLY A 305 -24.10 -19.17 1.88
C GLY A 305 -23.53 -17.77 2.16
N ALA A 306 -24.29 -16.98 2.91
CA ALA A 306 -23.95 -15.59 3.24
C ALA A 306 -22.59 -15.47 3.92
N LYS A 307 -21.76 -14.58 3.42
CA LYS A 307 -20.46 -14.22 4.00
C LYS A 307 -19.89 -12.94 3.42
N ILE A 308 -19.08 -12.27 4.22
CA ILE A 308 -18.21 -11.18 3.78
C ILE A 308 -16.82 -11.76 3.54
N ILE A 309 -16.19 -11.47 2.41
CA ILE A 309 -14.89 -12.00 2.04
C ILE A 309 -13.88 -10.86 1.86
N LEU A 310 -12.83 -10.84 2.69
CA LEU A 310 -11.66 -9.99 2.52
C LEU A 310 -10.55 -10.82 1.87
N SER A 311 -10.16 -10.47 0.65
CA SER A 311 -9.17 -11.26 -0.09
C SER A 311 -8.23 -10.39 -0.93
N SER A 312 -6.96 -10.77 -0.99
CA SER A 312 -5.92 -10.07 -1.75
C SER A 312 -5.72 -10.73 -3.13
N SER A 313 -5.35 -9.96 -4.13
CA SER A 313 -4.97 -8.55 -4.16
C SER A 313 -6.19 -7.63 -4.29
N GLY A 314 -6.05 -6.39 -3.82
CA GLY A 314 -7.11 -5.37 -3.93
C GLY A 314 -7.41 -4.94 -5.36
N MET A 315 -6.44 -5.05 -6.29
CA MET A 315 -6.61 -4.76 -7.72
C MET A 315 -7.00 -5.99 -8.56
N LEU A 316 -7.19 -7.16 -7.94
CA LEU A 316 -7.50 -8.43 -8.61
C LEU A 316 -6.43 -8.85 -9.63
N THR A 317 -5.17 -8.49 -9.42
CA THR A 317 -4.06 -8.82 -10.34
C THR A 317 -3.56 -10.24 -10.15
N ALA A 318 -3.67 -10.78 -8.95
CA ALA A 318 -3.24 -12.13 -8.57
C ALA A 318 -3.96 -12.60 -7.31
N GLY A 319 -3.64 -13.81 -6.86
CA GLY A 319 -4.05 -14.32 -5.55
C GLY A 319 -5.46 -14.92 -5.52
N ARG A 320 -5.96 -15.05 -4.28
CA ARG A 320 -7.24 -15.71 -4.01
C ARG A 320 -8.43 -14.83 -4.41
N SER A 321 -8.28 -13.51 -4.38
CA SER A 321 -9.32 -12.55 -4.79
C SER A 321 -9.77 -12.76 -6.23
N VAL A 322 -8.87 -13.17 -7.14
CA VAL A 322 -9.20 -13.51 -8.52
C VAL A 322 -10.12 -14.74 -8.57
N LYS A 323 -9.84 -15.78 -7.78
CA LYS A 323 -10.67 -17.00 -7.71
C LYS A 323 -12.06 -16.69 -7.11
N TRP A 324 -12.12 -15.85 -6.11
CA TRP A 324 -13.38 -15.35 -5.56
C TRP A 324 -14.17 -14.58 -6.62
N THR A 325 -13.51 -13.70 -7.37
CA THR A 325 -14.15 -12.95 -8.46
C THR A 325 -14.74 -13.88 -9.52
N GLN A 326 -14.03 -14.93 -9.92
CA GLN A 326 -14.52 -15.94 -10.85
C GLN A 326 -15.79 -16.66 -10.36
N SER A 327 -15.92 -16.84 -9.03
CA SER A 327 -17.09 -17.47 -8.43
C SER A 327 -18.26 -16.51 -8.22
N ILE A 328 -18.00 -15.23 -7.94
CA ILE A 328 -18.99 -14.21 -7.58
C ILE A 328 -19.55 -13.51 -8.81
N LEU A 329 -18.68 -13.10 -9.74
CA LEU A 329 -19.05 -12.27 -10.89
C LEU A 329 -20.22 -12.84 -11.74
N PRO A 330 -20.37 -14.17 -11.95
CA PRO A 330 -21.49 -14.72 -12.70
C PRO A 330 -22.84 -14.74 -11.98
N ASN A 331 -22.87 -14.44 -10.68
CA ASN A 331 -24.08 -14.54 -9.86
C ASN A 331 -24.67 -13.14 -9.57
N GLU A 332 -25.89 -12.91 -9.98
CA GLU A 332 -26.60 -11.63 -9.81
C GLU A 332 -27.00 -11.30 -8.38
N ASN A 333 -27.04 -12.31 -7.50
CA ASN A 333 -27.32 -12.14 -6.08
C ASN A 333 -26.09 -11.78 -5.27
N ASP A 334 -24.89 -11.95 -5.82
CA ASP A 334 -23.63 -11.61 -5.16
C ASP A 334 -23.18 -10.18 -5.46
N CYS A 335 -22.25 -9.69 -4.65
CA CYS A 335 -21.75 -8.33 -4.76
C CYS A 335 -20.22 -8.26 -4.67
N ILE A 336 -19.60 -7.33 -5.41
CA ILE A 336 -18.20 -6.92 -5.23
C ILE A 336 -18.18 -5.46 -4.78
N LEU A 337 -17.60 -5.21 -3.63
CA LEU A 337 -17.48 -3.90 -3.02
C LEU A 337 -16.01 -3.45 -3.04
N PHE A 338 -15.68 -2.54 -3.92
CA PHE A 338 -14.34 -1.95 -4.00
C PHE A 338 -14.22 -0.77 -3.05
N MET A 339 -13.13 -0.75 -2.27
CA MET A 339 -12.83 0.26 -1.27
C MET A 339 -11.45 0.89 -1.50
N GLY A 340 -11.12 1.24 -2.73
CA GLY A 340 -9.82 1.82 -3.03
C GLY A 340 -9.52 2.00 -4.50
N TYR A 341 -8.30 2.44 -4.75
CA TYR A 341 -7.77 2.64 -6.10
C TYR A 341 -7.69 1.32 -6.88
N SER A 342 -7.90 1.41 -8.17
CA SER A 342 -7.65 0.33 -9.13
C SER A 342 -6.89 0.91 -10.31
N GLY A 343 -5.67 0.44 -10.52
CA GLY A 343 -4.81 0.85 -11.64
C GLY A 343 -5.48 0.51 -12.98
N GLU A 344 -5.24 1.34 -13.99
CA GLU A 344 -5.71 1.09 -15.35
C GLU A 344 -5.23 -0.28 -15.85
N ASN A 345 -6.04 -0.96 -16.65
CA ASN A 345 -5.81 -2.30 -17.18
C ASN A 345 -5.84 -3.45 -16.15
N THR A 346 -5.94 -3.21 -14.86
CA THR A 346 -6.16 -4.28 -13.88
C THR A 346 -7.55 -4.90 -14.01
N LEU A 347 -7.72 -6.12 -13.51
CA LEU A 347 -9.05 -6.77 -13.52
C LEU A 347 -10.07 -5.97 -12.70
N ALA A 348 -9.67 -5.40 -11.57
CA ALA A 348 -10.53 -4.52 -10.77
C ALA A 348 -11.01 -3.31 -11.57
N TRP A 349 -10.12 -2.65 -12.32
CA TRP A 349 -10.47 -1.53 -13.19
C TRP A 349 -11.47 -1.97 -14.29
N LYS A 350 -11.21 -3.09 -14.96
CA LYS A 350 -12.09 -3.65 -15.99
C LYS A 350 -13.50 -3.95 -15.45
N ILE A 351 -13.60 -4.44 -14.22
CA ILE A 351 -14.89 -4.71 -13.58
C ILE A 351 -15.60 -3.41 -13.21
N LYS A 352 -14.91 -2.44 -12.60
CA LYS A 352 -15.48 -1.16 -12.19
C LYS A 352 -16.03 -0.34 -13.36
N TYR A 353 -15.28 -0.27 -14.45
CA TYR A 353 -15.58 0.61 -15.59
C TYR A 353 -16.17 -0.15 -16.80
N GLY A 354 -16.16 -1.47 -16.78
CA GLY A 354 -16.76 -2.33 -17.79
C GLY A 354 -18.16 -2.81 -17.48
N LYS A 355 -18.96 -2.01 -16.76
CA LYS A 355 -20.33 -2.40 -16.32
C LYS A 355 -21.25 -2.80 -17.50
N ASP A 356 -21.04 -2.21 -18.67
CA ASP A 356 -21.83 -2.48 -19.88
C ASP A 356 -21.38 -3.75 -20.63
N HIS A 357 -20.24 -4.35 -20.23
CA HIS A 357 -19.78 -5.59 -20.83
C HIS A 357 -20.53 -6.78 -20.25
N LYS A 358 -21.19 -7.57 -21.11
CA LYS A 358 -21.90 -8.80 -20.72
C LYS A 358 -20.96 -9.86 -20.12
N THR A 359 -19.68 -9.79 -20.47
CA THR A 359 -18.65 -10.74 -20.03
C THR A 359 -17.33 -10.03 -19.75
N ILE A 360 -16.61 -10.51 -18.74
CA ILE A 360 -15.25 -10.10 -18.38
C ILE A 360 -14.30 -11.29 -18.57
N ASN A 361 -13.19 -11.08 -19.25
CA ASN A 361 -12.17 -12.12 -19.42
C ASN A 361 -11.28 -12.18 -18.17
N ILE A 362 -11.19 -13.34 -17.53
CA ILE A 362 -10.33 -13.60 -16.38
C ILE A 362 -9.44 -14.80 -16.69
N ASN A 363 -8.14 -14.59 -16.80
CA ASN A 363 -7.15 -15.63 -17.14
C ASN A 363 -7.50 -16.40 -18.44
N GLY A 364 -7.90 -15.68 -19.49
CA GLY A 364 -8.23 -16.25 -20.79
C GLY A 364 -9.64 -16.86 -20.90
N LYS A 365 -10.44 -16.86 -19.83
CA LYS A 365 -11.81 -17.40 -19.83
C LYS A 365 -12.84 -16.28 -19.65
N PRO A 366 -13.94 -16.26 -20.43
CA PRO A 366 -15.02 -15.29 -20.27
C PRO A 366 -15.94 -15.68 -19.09
N TYR A 367 -16.25 -14.72 -18.23
CA TYR A 367 -17.20 -14.85 -17.13
C TYR A 367 -18.34 -13.85 -17.33
N LYS A 368 -19.59 -14.27 -17.09
CA LYS A 368 -20.75 -13.38 -17.15
C LYS A 368 -20.60 -12.29 -16.07
N ASN A 369 -20.84 -11.04 -16.44
CA ASN A 369 -20.77 -9.89 -15.54
C ASN A 369 -22.16 -9.58 -14.97
N LYS A 370 -22.59 -10.30 -13.95
CA LYS A 370 -23.92 -10.22 -13.36
C LYS A 370 -23.94 -9.67 -11.93
N ALA A 371 -22.85 -9.88 -11.17
CA ALA A 371 -22.77 -9.40 -9.78
C ALA A 371 -22.90 -7.89 -9.71
N GLN A 372 -23.49 -7.39 -8.63
CA GLN A 372 -23.56 -5.95 -8.37
C GLN A 372 -22.18 -5.41 -7.97
N ILE A 373 -21.81 -4.26 -8.52
CA ILE A 373 -20.51 -3.65 -8.31
C ILE A 373 -20.69 -2.29 -7.62
N TYR A 374 -20.04 -2.12 -6.47
CA TYR A 374 -19.94 -0.87 -5.76
C TYR A 374 -18.49 -0.39 -5.72
N ASP A 375 -18.28 0.91 -5.93
CA ASP A 375 -16.96 1.56 -5.89
C ASP A 375 -17.00 2.74 -4.92
N LEU A 376 -16.46 2.53 -3.72
CA LEU A 376 -16.40 3.53 -2.66
C LEU A 376 -15.03 4.24 -2.68
N LYS A 377 -15.03 5.55 -2.71
CA LYS A 377 -13.84 6.36 -3.04
C LYS A 377 -13.22 7.08 -1.86
N SER A 378 -13.89 7.12 -0.70
CA SER A 378 -13.45 7.88 0.47
C SER A 378 -12.41 7.20 1.35
N PHE A 379 -11.97 5.99 0.99
CA PHE A 379 -11.06 5.18 1.80
C PHE A 379 -9.60 5.26 1.37
N SER A 380 -9.23 6.25 0.55
CA SER A 380 -7.82 6.41 0.18
C SER A 380 -6.98 6.83 1.37
N SER A 381 -5.81 6.21 1.49
CA SER A 381 -4.84 6.57 2.54
C SER A 381 -3.93 7.74 2.17
N HIS A 382 -3.85 8.13 0.90
CA HIS A 382 -2.97 9.21 0.47
C HIS A 382 -3.57 10.59 0.73
N MET A 383 -2.67 11.54 1.02
CA MET A 383 -2.96 12.97 1.09
C MET A 383 -3.62 13.47 -0.20
N GLN A 384 -4.60 14.33 -0.09
CA GLN A 384 -5.30 14.92 -1.24
C GLN A 384 -4.54 16.12 -1.80
N ARG A 385 -4.86 16.53 -3.05
CA ARG A 385 -4.21 17.65 -3.72
C ARG A 385 -4.20 18.95 -2.91
N ASN A 386 -5.36 19.34 -2.37
CA ASN A 386 -5.48 20.55 -1.55
C ASN A 386 -4.70 20.46 -0.24
N GLU A 387 -4.64 19.30 0.38
CA GLU A 387 -3.84 19.04 1.57
C GLU A 387 -2.34 19.09 1.25
N MET A 388 -1.90 18.50 0.12
CA MET A 388 -0.54 18.62 -0.39
C MET A 388 -0.15 20.08 -0.64
N LEU A 389 -1.01 20.84 -1.35
CA LEU A 389 -0.78 22.26 -1.62
C LEU A 389 -0.59 23.05 -0.32
N ASN A 390 -1.46 22.84 0.68
CA ASN A 390 -1.37 23.53 1.97
C ASN A 390 -0.10 23.15 2.73
N TYR A 391 0.23 21.85 2.77
CA TYR A 391 1.42 21.38 3.46
C TYR A 391 2.69 21.85 2.78
N TYR A 392 2.83 21.69 1.46
CA TYR A 392 4.06 22.02 0.75
C TYR A 392 4.36 23.52 0.78
N LYS A 393 3.31 24.36 0.72
CA LYS A 393 3.42 25.81 0.91
C LYS A 393 3.88 26.20 2.32
N SER A 394 3.65 25.38 3.32
CA SER A 394 4.05 25.66 4.71
C SER A 394 5.51 25.30 5.00
N ILE A 395 6.19 24.60 4.09
CA ILE A 395 7.58 24.18 4.29
C ILE A 395 8.52 25.33 3.89
N ASN A 396 9.26 25.86 4.86
CA ASN A 396 10.33 26.79 4.61
C ASN A 396 11.55 26.04 4.05
N CYS A 397 11.76 26.10 2.70
CA CYS A 397 12.85 25.41 2.03
C CYS A 397 13.32 26.14 0.76
N GLU A 398 14.55 25.84 0.33
CA GLU A 398 15.14 26.39 -0.90
C GLU A 398 14.53 25.74 -2.15
N LYS A 399 14.29 24.42 -2.09
CA LYS A 399 13.83 23.62 -3.25
C LYS A 399 12.84 22.53 -2.82
N ILE A 400 11.79 22.35 -3.63
CA ILE A 400 10.86 21.22 -3.54
C ILE A 400 10.96 20.40 -4.82
N TYR A 401 11.21 19.10 -4.70
CA TYR A 401 11.18 18.14 -5.80
C TYR A 401 9.96 17.26 -5.68
N LEU A 402 9.11 17.23 -6.71
CA LEU A 402 7.90 16.40 -6.75
C LEU A 402 8.21 15.04 -7.38
N VAL A 403 7.98 13.98 -6.62
CA VAL A 403 8.23 12.57 -6.98
C VAL A 403 6.97 11.71 -6.82
N HIS A 404 7.04 10.42 -7.11
CA HIS A 404 5.99 9.45 -6.81
C HIS A 404 4.63 9.83 -7.42
N SER A 405 4.62 10.14 -8.71
CA SER A 405 3.38 10.31 -9.49
C SER A 405 3.24 9.20 -10.51
N ASP A 406 2.03 8.92 -10.91
CA ASP A 406 1.73 8.09 -12.07
C ASP A 406 2.42 8.70 -13.31
N SER A 407 3.28 7.92 -13.98
CA SER A 407 4.04 8.34 -15.15
C SER A 407 3.16 8.81 -16.33
N ASN A 408 1.94 8.30 -16.41
CA ASN A 408 0.97 8.65 -17.43
C ASN A 408 0.24 9.98 -17.14
N LYS A 409 0.54 10.64 -16.02
CA LYS A 409 -0.11 11.88 -15.56
C LYS A 409 0.90 12.98 -15.24
N ILE A 410 1.94 13.08 -16.04
CA ILE A 410 3.04 14.05 -15.83
C ILE A 410 2.53 15.50 -15.86
N GLU A 411 1.49 15.77 -16.64
CA GLU A 411 0.80 17.06 -16.71
C GLU A 411 0.26 17.50 -15.34
N PHE A 412 -0.35 16.61 -14.57
CA PHE A 412 -0.86 16.95 -13.23
C PHE A 412 0.24 17.26 -12.22
N LYS A 413 1.40 16.67 -12.42
CA LYS A 413 2.61 16.95 -11.65
C LYS A 413 3.12 18.36 -11.93
N HIS A 414 3.10 18.79 -13.18
CA HIS A 414 3.42 20.17 -13.56
C HIS A 414 2.36 21.17 -13.10
N ASP A 415 1.08 20.81 -13.12
CA ASP A 415 0.02 21.64 -12.55
C ASP A 415 0.20 21.85 -11.04
N LEU A 416 0.62 20.81 -10.31
CA LEU A 416 0.93 20.94 -8.90
C LEU A 416 2.19 21.78 -8.68
N GLU A 417 3.24 21.59 -9.49
CA GLU A 417 4.46 22.40 -9.50
C GLU A 417 4.12 23.89 -9.63
N ASN A 418 3.35 24.27 -10.65
CA ASN A 418 2.93 25.65 -10.89
C ASN A 418 2.11 26.20 -9.72
N ALA A 419 1.13 25.44 -9.22
CA ALA A 419 0.26 25.88 -8.12
C ALA A 419 1.02 26.10 -6.79
N ILE A 420 2.14 25.41 -6.57
CA ILE A 420 3.00 25.65 -5.41
C ILE A 420 3.91 26.85 -5.69
N ALA A 421 4.53 26.93 -6.88
CA ALA A 421 5.46 27.97 -7.25
C ALA A 421 4.82 29.37 -7.26
N ASP A 422 3.55 29.48 -7.69
CA ASP A 422 2.78 30.72 -7.67
C ASP A 422 2.64 31.32 -6.26
N CYS A 423 2.72 30.48 -5.22
CA CYS A 423 2.58 30.90 -3.83
C CYS A 423 3.92 31.12 -3.11
N LEU A 424 5.00 30.52 -3.59
CA LEU A 424 6.31 30.50 -2.94
C LEU A 424 7.37 31.22 -3.77
N LYS A 425 7.47 32.55 -3.62
CA LYS A 425 8.40 33.37 -4.41
C LYS A 425 9.89 33.03 -4.20
N SER A 426 10.26 32.45 -3.06
CA SER A 426 11.65 32.13 -2.69
C SER A 426 12.03 30.67 -2.85
N THR A 427 11.08 29.78 -3.08
CA THR A 427 11.29 28.33 -3.17
C THR A 427 11.19 27.87 -4.61
N LYS A 428 12.23 27.18 -5.11
CA LYS A 428 12.20 26.55 -6.42
C LYS A 428 11.45 25.21 -6.34
N VAL A 429 10.36 25.07 -7.08
CA VAL A 429 9.61 23.81 -7.21
C VAL A 429 9.95 23.16 -8.54
N VAL A 430 10.15 21.83 -8.55
CA VAL A 430 10.56 21.08 -9.75
C VAL A 430 9.87 19.73 -9.78
N ALA A 431 9.08 19.46 -10.80
CA ALA A 431 8.58 18.14 -11.12
C ALA A 431 9.70 17.30 -11.75
N VAL A 432 10.10 16.21 -11.09
CA VAL A 432 11.23 15.39 -11.56
C VAL A 432 10.77 14.04 -12.14
N ASN A 433 11.53 13.52 -13.07
CA ASN A 433 11.35 12.21 -13.67
C ASN A 433 12.40 11.22 -13.15
N SER A 434 12.15 9.93 -13.35
CA SER A 434 13.13 8.89 -13.02
C SER A 434 14.47 9.14 -13.72
N GLY A 435 15.54 9.23 -12.94
CA GLY A 435 16.90 9.51 -13.43
C GLY A 435 17.31 10.98 -13.41
N THR A 436 16.44 11.90 -12.94
CA THR A 436 16.82 13.29 -12.69
C THR A 436 17.92 13.36 -11.63
N LYS A 437 19.01 14.07 -11.93
CA LYS A 437 20.08 14.33 -10.97
C LYS A 437 19.75 15.58 -10.17
N ILE A 438 19.83 15.45 -8.85
CA ILE A 438 19.60 16.55 -7.90
C ILE A 438 20.95 16.93 -7.28
N SER A 439 21.30 18.23 -7.35
CA SER A 439 22.46 18.77 -6.63
C SER A 439 22.00 19.19 -5.22
N LEU A 440 22.71 18.68 -4.22
CA LEU A 440 22.51 18.97 -2.80
C LEU A 440 23.25 20.22 -2.36
#